data_59571cc765f976f0f215e17fbe5cc035
#
_entry.id   59571cc765f976f0f215e17fbe5cc035
#
_cell.length_a   1.000
_cell.length_b   1.000
_cell.length_c   1.000
_cell.angle_alpha   90.00
_cell.angle_beta   90.00
_cell.angle_gamma   90.00
#
_symmetry.space_group_name_H-M   'P 1'
#
loop_
_entity.id
_entity.type
_entity.pdbx_description
1 polymer ?
#
loop_
_entity_poly.entity_id
_entity_poly.type
_entity_poly.pdbx_seq_one_letter_code
_entity_poly.pdbx_strand_id
1 'polypeptide(L)'
;MCIRDRLMMLQNLGQGYSGVRLCVLEQIRQCLNLGVIPWAPGEGSVGYLSPEAHMALVLTGRGKAWSGGELLSGAEALKKVGLSPLELSSKEGLALVSGTTSPTAMAAIALYDFLKAARTADVIGAMSVEALEGVMNAFDERVMSVRPHLDQGKTAENVRNFLADSAVIKKAAGSRVQDALSLRCIPQLHGAAKKTLNDALVSIETEINSCCDNPIIWPGKKDADVISACNPDSSYVGLAMDSSVIAATMLAKMSERRNNRLIDGSLSGHPWFLIKNPGLNSGLMIPQYTQAGLLNEMRILSTPASIDNTPTCGNQEDYVAMGYNATKKALIAAEKLEYILAIELLSVYGAQPFVQPGIKRGKASAGILAEIGKKVPVMENDMFLYPHIEWLRDMIHEGRIIDWAEKGMGKKLN
;
A
#
# COMPACT_ATOMS: atom_id res chain seq x y z
N MET A 1 4.28 -13.90 -0.82
CA MET A 1 3.59 -14.13 0.46
C MET A 1 4.43 -15.00 1.37
N CYS A 2 4.58 -16.30 1.17
CA CYS A 2 5.25 -17.22 2.12
C CYS A 2 6.72 -16.93 2.51
N ILE A 3 7.49 -16.14 1.74
CA ILE A 3 8.84 -15.72 2.14
C ILE A 3 8.78 -14.79 3.35
N ARG A 4 7.88 -13.81 3.31
CA ARG A 4 7.71 -12.77 4.32
C ARG A 4 7.08 -13.34 5.59
N ASP A 5 6.12 -14.25 5.42
CA ASP A 5 5.46 -14.95 6.54
C ASP A 5 6.50 -15.73 7.36
N ARG A 6 7.46 -16.41 6.68
CA ARG A 6 8.56 -17.12 7.39
C ARG A 6 9.57 -16.19 8.05
N LEU A 7 9.77 -14.98 7.50
CA LEU A 7 10.58 -13.98 8.18
C LEU A 7 9.90 -13.53 9.48
N MET A 8 8.58 -13.32 9.46
CA MET A 8 7.80 -13.02 10.67
C MET A 8 7.79 -14.20 11.64
N MET A 9 7.71 -15.43 11.14
CA MET A 9 7.83 -16.65 11.97
C MET A 9 9.19 -16.70 12.68
N LEU A 10 10.29 -16.42 11.98
CA LEU A 10 11.62 -16.32 12.60
C LEU A 10 11.68 -15.24 13.67
N GLN A 11 11.10 -14.08 13.41
CA GLN A 11 11.08 -12.96 14.33
C GLN A 11 10.27 -13.30 15.59
N ASN A 12 9.07 -13.88 15.43
CA ASN A 12 8.21 -14.31 16.52
C ASN A 12 8.91 -15.35 17.41
N LEU A 13 9.38 -16.46 16.81
CA LEU A 13 10.02 -17.55 17.53
C LEU A 13 11.39 -17.15 18.10
N GLY A 14 12.09 -16.26 17.40
CA GLY A 14 13.40 -15.73 17.80
C GLY A 14 13.37 -14.87 19.06
N GLN A 15 12.19 -14.43 19.52
CA GLN A 15 12.03 -13.76 20.82
C GLN A 15 12.39 -14.66 22.00
N GLY A 16 12.41 -15.99 21.80
CA GLY A 16 12.87 -16.95 22.81
C GLY A 16 11.80 -17.41 23.80
N TYR A 17 10.53 -17.03 23.62
CA TYR A 17 9.45 -17.39 24.53
C TYR A 17 8.54 -18.51 24.01
N SER A 18 8.87 -19.11 22.88
CA SER A 18 8.06 -20.17 22.26
C SER A 18 8.49 -21.58 22.61
N GLY A 19 9.62 -21.75 23.29
CA GLY A 19 10.13 -23.07 23.70
C GLY A 19 10.55 -23.95 22.51
N VAL A 20 10.98 -23.38 21.40
CA VAL A 20 11.48 -24.10 20.22
C VAL A 20 12.98 -24.24 20.25
N ARG A 21 13.50 -25.36 19.72
CA ARG A 21 14.95 -25.58 19.60
C ARG A 21 15.54 -24.67 18.50
N LEU A 22 16.81 -24.30 18.70
CA LEU A 22 17.53 -23.46 17.72
C LEU A 22 17.60 -24.09 16.31
N CYS A 23 17.62 -25.43 16.21
CA CYS A 23 17.62 -26.13 14.91
C CYS A 23 16.38 -25.83 14.07
N VAL A 24 15.22 -25.53 14.69
CA VAL A 24 13.99 -25.13 13.98
C VAL A 24 14.17 -23.75 13.32
N LEU A 25 14.68 -22.78 14.07
CA LEU A 25 14.98 -21.44 13.55
C LEU A 25 16.02 -21.51 12.43
N GLU A 26 17.07 -22.31 12.63
CA GLU A 26 18.12 -22.50 11.64
C GLU A 26 17.58 -23.13 10.35
N GLN A 27 16.68 -24.11 10.43
CA GLN A 27 16.04 -24.71 9.28
C GLN A 27 15.19 -23.70 8.49
N ILE A 28 14.40 -22.86 9.18
CA ILE A 28 13.61 -21.79 8.55
C ILE A 28 14.55 -20.81 7.84
N ARG A 29 15.63 -20.38 8.51
CA ARG A 29 16.64 -19.47 7.94
C ARG A 29 17.31 -20.06 6.70
N GLN A 30 17.72 -21.33 6.75
CA GLN A 30 18.33 -22.02 5.62
C GLN A 30 17.35 -22.16 4.45
N CYS A 31 16.10 -22.53 4.71
CA CYS A 31 15.07 -22.59 3.67
C CYS A 31 14.86 -21.23 2.98
N LEU A 32 14.90 -20.11 3.75
CA LEU A 32 14.82 -18.76 3.18
C LEU A 32 16.02 -18.45 2.27
N ASN A 33 17.24 -18.71 2.77
CA ASN A 33 18.48 -18.41 2.04
C ASN A 33 18.67 -19.27 0.80
N LEU A 34 18.19 -20.52 0.81
CA LEU A 34 18.31 -21.48 -0.29
C LEU A 34 17.10 -21.48 -1.26
N GLY A 35 16.16 -20.56 -1.06
CA GLY A 35 15.01 -20.39 -1.96
C GLY A 35 14.00 -21.54 -1.93
N VAL A 36 13.89 -22.26 -0.80
CA VAL A 36 12.81 -23.23 -0.58
C VAL A 36 11.59 -22.45 -0.08
N ILE A 37 10.62 -22.20 -0.93
CA ILE A 37 9.45 -21.35 -0.63
C ILE A 37 8.21 -22.23 -0.46
N PRO A 38 7.65 -22.39 0.75
CA PRO A 38 6.43 -23.17 0.94
C PRO A 38 5.28 -22.67 0.07
N TRP A 39 4.50 -23.62 -0.41
CA TRP A 39 3.21 -23.32 -1.01
C TRP A 39 2.11 -23.46 0.04
N ALA A 40 1.27 -22.45 0.17
CA ALA A 40 0.12 -22.43 1.07
C ALA A 40 -1.11 -21.89 0.34
N PRO A 41 -2.33 -22.41 0.63
CA PRO A 41 -3.57 -21.79 0.20
C PRO A 41 -3.68 -20.35 0.72
N GLY A 42 -4.18 -19.45 -0.13
CA GLY A 42 -4.36 -18.03 0.24
C GLY A 42 -5.74 -17.72 0.81
N GLU A 43 -6.55 -18.72 1.13
CA GLU A 43 -7.95 -18.57 1.53
C GLU A 43 -8.22 -19.27 2.87
N GLY A 44 -9.22 -18.76 3.61
CA GLY A 44 -9.83 -19.48 4.72
C GLY A 44 -9.08 -19.40 6.04
N SER A 45 -8.38 -18.30 6.34
CA SER A 45 -7.82 -18.04 7.67
C SER A 45 -8.61 -16.97 8.43
N VAL A 46 -8.70 -17.11 9.72
CA VAL A 46 -9.29 -16.11 10.64
C VAL A 46 -8.24 -15.17 11.24
N GLY A 47 -6.95 -15.44 11.02
CA GLY A 47 -5.84 -14.61 11.50
C GLY A 47 -4.64 -15.37 12.03
N TYR A 48 -4.74 -16.70 12.17
CA TYR A 48 -3.68 -17.60 12.60
C TYR A 48 -3.95 -19.04 12.17
N LEU A 49 -2.98 -19.94 12.36
CA LEU A 49 -2.97 -21.39 12.15
C LEU A 49 -2.91 -21.84 10.68
N SER A 50 -3.79 -21.38 9.82
CA SER A 50 -4.05 -22.04 8.53
C SER A 50 -2.89 -21.92 7.52
N PRO A 51 -2.41 -20.74 7.09
CA PRO A 51 -1.27 -20.66 6.16
C PRO A 51 0.02 -21.16 6.83
N GLU A 52 0.20 -20.86 8.09
CA GLU A 52 1.37 -21.26 8.90
C GLU A 52 1.53 -22.78 8.95
N ALA A 53 0.44 -23.53 9.10
CA ALA A 53 0.47 -24.99 9.08
C ALA A 53 1.03 -25.55 7.76
N HIS A 54 0.62 -25.00 6.62
CA HIS A 54 1.17 -25.40 5.33
C HIS A 54 2.65 -25.07 5.18
N MET A 55 3.10 -23.96 5.74
CA MET A 55 4.52 -23.59 5.76
C MET A 55 5.34 -24.49 6.67
N ALA A 56 4.81 -24.83 7.85
CA ALA A 56 5.44 -25.72 8.82
C ALA A 56 5.59 -27.16 8.26
N LEU A 57 4.61 -27.67 7.53
CA LEU A 57 4.69 -28.99 6.90
C LEU A 57 5.95 -29.17 6.06
N VAL A 58 6.40 -28.14 5.34
CA VAL A 58 7.60 -28.22 4.50
C VAL A 58 8.85 -28.52 5.33
N LEU A 59 8.96 -27.94 6.55
CA LEU A 59 10.09 -28.20 7.44
C LEU A 59 10.19 -29.67 7.86
N THR A 60 9.06 -30.38 7.88
CA THR A 60 8.96 -31.82 8.20
C THR A 60 9.00 -32.73 6.96
N GLY A 61 9.32 -32.17 5.81
CA GLY A 61 9.34 -32.90 4.54
C GLY A 61 7.97 -33.18 3.92
N ARG A 62 6.90 -32.62 4.48
CA ARG A 62 5.52 -32.75 4.00
C ARG A 62 5.10 -31.49 3.22
N GLY A 63 3.84 -31.47 2.75
CA GLY A 63 3.33 -30.33 1.99
C GLY A 63 4.03 -30.15 0.65
N LYS A 64 4.02 -28.92 0.13
CA LYS A 64 4.63 -28.54 -1.15
C LYS A 64 5.48 -27.28 -1.00
N ALA A 65 6.54 -27.16 -1.80
CA ALA A 65 7.38 -25.97 -1.84
C ALA A 65 7.90 -25.71 -3.26
N TRP A 66 8.07 -24.43 -3.58
CA TRP A 66 8.82 -24.01 -4.75
C TRP A 66 10.32 -24.06 -4.45
N SER A 67 11.10 -24.67 -5.35
CA SER A 67 12.56 -24.68 -5.29
C SER A 67 13.14 -24.67 -6.71
N GLY A 68 13.93 -23.63 -7.05
CA GLY A 68 14.48 -23.45 -8.38
C GLY A 68 13.42 -23.31 -9.48
N GLY A 69 12.26 -22.68 -9.18
CA GLY A 69 11.16 -22.48 -10.12
C GLY A 69 10.19 -23.67 -10.27
N GLU A 70 10.43 -24.80 -9.60
CA GLU A 70 9.60 -26.01 -9.65
C GLU A 70 8.80 -26.18 -8.35
N LEU A 71 7.55 -26.62 -8.47
CA LEU A 71 6.71 -26.99 -7.33
C LEU A 71 6.92 -28.47 -7.00
N LEU A 72 7.59 -28.74 -5.90
CA LEU A 72 8.00 -30.06 -5.43
C LEU A 72 7.28 -30.45 -4.13
N SER A 73 7.34 -31.73 -3.74
CA SER A 73 7.00 -32.12 -2.39
C SER A 73 8.01 -31.51 -1.39
N GLY A 74 7.61 -31.31 -0.11
CA GLY A 74 8.49 -30.76 0.90
C GLY A 74 9.80 -31.55 1.04
N ALA A 75 9.74 -32.89 0.99
CA ALA A 75 10.93 -33.74 1.08
C ALA A 75 11.88 -33.55 -0.13
N GLU A 76 11.34 -33.50 -1.35
CA GLU A 76 12.15 -33.28 -2.56
C GLU A 76 12.77 -31.89 -2.59
N ALA A 77 12.00 -30.85 -2.19
CA ALA A 77 12.48 -29.47 -2.13
C ALA A 77 13.62 -29.31 -1.12
N LEU A 78 13.51 -29.91 0.08
CA LEU A 78 14.58 -29.91 1.07
C LEU A 78 15.80 -30.68 0.56
N LYS A 79 15.62 -31.90 0.03
CA LYS A 79 16.71 -32.73 -0.51
C LYS A 79 17.48 -32.02 -1.63
N LYS A 80 16.77 -31.30 -2.52
CA LYS A 80 17.36 -30.54 -3.64
C LYS A 80 18.38 -29.49 -3.18
N VAL A 81 18.21 -28.96 -1.97
CA VAL A 81 19.13 -27.96 -1.39
C VAL A 81 20.02 -28.51 -0.27
N GLY A 82 20.07 -29.84 -0.09
CA GLY A 82 20.93 -30.50 0.89
C GLY A 82 20.41 -30.45 2.33
N LEU A 83 19.13 -30.18 2.54
CA LEU A 83 18.48 -30.19 3.84
C LEU A 83 17.73 -31.49 4.10
N SER A 84 17.64 -31.87 5.38
CA SER A 84 16.84 -33.01 5.83
C SER A 84 15.57 -32.52 6.54
N PRO A 85 14.45 -33.28 6.47
CA PRO A 85 13.26 -32.97 7.26
C PRO A 85 13.56 -32.94 8.76
N LEU A 86 12.91 -32.00 9.46
CA LEU A 86 12.95 -31.93 10.93
C LEU A 86 11.99 -32.94 11.55
N GLU A 87 12.44 -33.59 12.63
CA GLU A 87 11.57 -34.23 13.57
C GLU A 87 11.23 -33.21 14.68
N LEU A 88 9.94 -32.87 14.80
CA LEU A 88 9.48 -31.88 15.76
C LEU A 88 9.46 -32.47 17.19
N SER A 89 9.89 -31.65 18.14
CA SER A 89 9.82 -31.95 19.59
C SER A 89 8.60 -31.31 20.23
N SER A 90 8.46 -31.45 21.54
CA SER A 90 7.37 -30.87 22.34
C SER A 90 7.15 -29.39 22.03
N LYS A 91 5.90 -28.97 21.88
CA LYS A 91 5.42 -27.63 21.56
C LYS A 91 5.79 -27.10 20.17
N GLU A 92 6.84 -27.58 19.49
CA GLU A 92 7.32 -27.01 18.21
C GLU A 92 6.24 -27.01 17.10
N GLY A 93 5.40 -28.05 17.06
CA GLY A 93 4.29 -28.10 16.12
C GLY A 93 3.30 -26.95 16.33
N LEU A 94 2.93 -26.69 17.59
CA LEU A 94 2.02 -25.57 17.90
C LEU A 94 2.70 -24.23 17.69
N ALA A 95 3.95 -24.05 18.12
CA ALA A 95 4.69 -22.81 17.97
C ALA A 95 4.87 -22.40 16.50
N LEU A 96 5.03 -23.36 15.60
CA LEU A 96 5.17 -23.11 14.15
C LEU A 96 3.87 -22.67 13.47
N VAL A 97 2.72 -22.88 14.08
CA VAL A 97 1.40 -22.52 13.51
C VAL A 97 0.69 -21.42 14.28
N SER A 98 1.13 -21.14 15.51
CA SER A 98 0.58 -20.10 16.36
C SER A 98 1.19 -18.73 16.03
N GLY A 99 0.40 -17.69 16.20
CA GLY A 99 0.85 -16.30 16.01
C GLY A 99 0.16 -15.58 14.86
N THR A 100 0.40 -14.29 14.80
CA THR A 100 -0.16 -13.36 13.79
C THR A 100 0.77 -13.21 12.58
N THR A 101 1.61 -14.20 12.29
CA THR A 101 2.74 -14.06 11.35
C THR A 101 2.31 -13.74 9.92
N SER A 102 1.31 -14.44 9.38
CA SER A 102 0.81 -14.17 8.03
C SER A 102 0.06 -12.85 7.90
N PRO A 103 -0.90 -12.50 8.79
CA PRO A 103 -1.51 -11.19 8.78
C PRO A 103 -0.49 -10.05 8.89
N THR A 104 0.46 -10.14 9.81
CA THR A 104 1.49 -9.12 10.03
C THR A 104 2.39 -8.95 8.81
N ALA A 105 2.80 -10.06 8.18
CA ALA A 105 3.59 -10.02 6.95
C ALA A 105 2.85 -9.33 5.79
N MET A 106 1.58 -9.63 5.60
CA MET A 106 0.74 -8.97 4.59
C MET A 106 0.51 -7.50 4.91
N ALA A 107 0.25 -7.18 6.20
CA ALA A 107 0.06 -5.82 6.67
C ALA A 107 1.29 -4.93 6.42
N ALA A 108 2.49 -5.44 6.72
CA ALA A 108 3.73 -4.71 6.52
C ALA A 108 3.91 -4.26 5.05
N ILE A 109 3.55 -5.13 4.10
CA ILE A 109 3.66 -4.82 2.67
C ILE A 109 2.57 -3.84 2.24
N ALA A 110 1.31 -4.14 2.57
CA ALA A 110 0.19 -3.28 2.21
C ALA A 110 0.40 -1.86 2.75
N LEU A 111 0.87 -1.75 4.00
CA LEU A 111 1.13 -0.47 4.63
C LEU A 111 2.30 0.28 3.99
N TYR A 112 3.39 -0.42 3.65
CA TYR A 112 4.51 0.17 2.91
C TYR A 112 4.04 0.76 1.58
N ASP A 113 3.21 0.03 0.82
CA ASP A 113 2.66 0.50 -0.45
C ASP A 113 1.67 1.65 -0.25
N PHE A 114 0.80 1.61 0.77
CA PHE A 114 -0.08 2.72 1.11
C PHE A 114 0.67 4.00 1.47
N LEU A 115 1.70 3.92 2.30
CA LEU A 115 2.51 5.08 2.70
C LEU A 115 3.21 5.71 1.48
N LYS A 116 3.76 4.88 0.62
CA LYS A 116 4.38 5.32 -0.64
C LYS A 116 3.35 5.94 -1.59
N ALA A 117 2.18 5.32 -1.75
CA ALA A 117 1.09 5.84 -2.57
C ALA A 117 0.53 7.17 -2.01
N ALA A 118 0.44 7.33 -0.69
CA ALA A 118 -0.01 8.57 -0.06
C ALA A 118 0.94 9.75 -0.31
N ARG A 119 2.26 9.51 -0.29
CA ARG A 119 3.27 10.52 -0.66
C ARG A 119 3.18 10.85 -2.16
N THR A 120 2.99 9.83 -2.99
CA THR A 120 2.80 9.99 -4.45
C THR A 120 1.53 10.78 -4.76
N ALA A 121 0.45 10.58 -3.97
CA ALA A 121 -0.80 11.33 -4.13
C ALA A 121 -0.63 12.84 -3.88
N ASP A 122 0.27 13.27 -2.99
CA ASP A 122 0.61 14.69 -2.82
C ASP A 122 1.25 15.26 -4.09
N VAL A 123 2.18 14.51 -4.69
CA VAL A 123 2.86 14.92 -5.94
C VAL A 123 1.86 15.05 -7.08
N ILE A 124 1.06 14.01 -7.30
CA ILE A 124 0.05 13.99 -8.39
C ILE A 124 -1.02 15.06 -8.15
N GLY A 125 -1.44 15.24 -6.89
CA GLY A 125 -2.35 16.31 -6.50
C GLY A 125 -1.80 17.70 -6.79
N ALA A 126 -0.52 17.94 -6.50
CA ALA A 126 0.15 19.20 -6.86
C ALA A 126 0.24 19.41 -8.37
N MET A 127 0.55 18.35 -9.14
CA MET A 127 0.54 18.41 -10.60
C MET A 127 -0.86 18.67 -11.16
N SER A 128 -1.90 18.11 -10.54
CA SER A 128 -3.31 18.40 -10.90
C SER A 128 -3.70 19.85 -10.60
N VAL A 129 -3.23 20.41 -9.47
CA VAL A 129 -3.40 21.84 -9.16
C VAL A 129 -2.75 22.71 -10.23
N GLU A 130 -1.53 22.38 -10.67
CA GLU A 130 -0.86 23.12 -11.75
C GLU A 130 -1.61 22.97 -13.10
N ALA A 131 -2.02 21.74 -13.45
CA ALA A 131 -2.72 21.47 -14.72
C ALA A 131 -4.11 22.13 -14.80
N LEU A 132 -4.77 22.34 -13.68
CA LEU A 132 -6.06 23.04 -13.55
C LEU A 132 -5.91 24.52 -13.19
N GLU A 133 -4.69 25.05 -13.25
CA GLU A 133 -4.40 26.46 -12.97
C GLU A 133 -4.96 26.91 -11.60
N GLY A 134 -4.76 26.05 -10.57
CA GLY A 134 -5.31 26.26 -9.24
C GLY A 134 -4.69 27.42 -8.47
N VAL A 135 -5.37 27.88 -7.42
CA VAL A 135 -4.91 28.96 -6.54
C VAL A 135 -4.34 28.41 -5.23
N MET A 136 -3.26 29.03 -4.74
CA MET A 136 -2.49 28.50 -3.59
C MET A 136 -3.05 28.89 -2.20
N ASN A 137 -4.13 29.65 -2.12
CA ASN A 137 -4.68 30.14 -0.85
C ASN A 137 -5.00 29.03 0.16
N ALA A 138 -5.48 27.88 -0.33
CA ALA A 138 -5.84 26.74 0.52
C ALA A 138 -4.62 26.02 1.14
N PHE A 139 -3.42 26.29 0.64
CA PHE A 139 -2.16 25.71 1.11
C PHE A 139 -1.35 26.66 1.97
N ASP A 140 -1.88 27.86 2.30
CA ASP A 140 -1.20 28.86 3.10
C ASP A 140 -0.87 28.32 4.51
N GLU A 141 0.33 28.60 4.99
CA GLU A 141 0.81 28.13 6.29
C GLU A 141 -0.05 28.65 7.46
N ARG A 142 -0.58 29.86 7.34
CA ARG A 142 -1.49 30.45 8.33
C ARG A 142 -2.79 29.66 8.46
N VAL A 143 -3.31 29.10 7.35
CA VAL A 143 -4.48 28.20 7.36
C VAL A 143 -4.16 26.91 8.10
N MET A 144 -2.94 26.38 7.92
CA MET A 144 -2.50 25.16 8.61
C MET A 144 -2.29 25.41 10.12
N SER A 145 -1.79 26.58 10.50
CA SER A 145 -1.50 26.92 11.91
C SER A 145 -2.74 27.04 12.80
N VAL A 146 -3.88 27.49 12.25
CA VAL A 146 -5.14 27.59 13.01
C VAL A 146 -5.92 26.28 13.11
N ARG A 147 -5.48 25.25 12.39
CA ARG A 147 -5.98 23.86 12.48
C ARG A 147 -4.79 22.89 12.48
N PRO A 148 -4.06 22.75 13.59
CA PRO A 148 -2.68 22.27 13.63
C PRO A 148 -2.57 20.73 13.61
N HIS A 149 -3.21 20.06 12.65
CA HIS A 149 -2.94 18.66 12.37
C HIS A 149 -1.60 18.53 11.63
N LEU A 150 -0.64 17.81 12.22
CA LEU A 150 0.73 17.71 11.73
C LEU A 150 0.79 17.27 10.26
N ASP A 151 0.12 16.16 9.91
CA ASP A 151 0.19 15.61 8.56
C ASP A 151 -0.57 16.47 7.53
N GLN A 152 -1.57 17.27 7.95
CA GLN A 152 -2.18 18.31 7.13
C GLN A 152 -1.17 19.40 6.77
N GLY A 153 -0.40 19.87 7.76
CA GLY A 153 0.65 20.86 7.56
C GLY A 153 1.76 20.35 6.61
N LYS A 154 2.22 19.13 6.83
CA LYS A 154 3.22 18.47 5.97
C LYS A 154 2.73 18.32 4.52
N THR A 155 1.48 17.93 4.33
CA THR A 155 0.89 17.83 2.98
C THR A 155 0.84 19.18 2.28
N ALA A 156 0.40 20.23 2.98
CA ALA A 156 0.38 21.58 2.42
C ALA A 156 1.78 22.07 2.06
N GLU A 157 2.78 21.76 2.89
CA GLU A 157 4.19 22.08 2.65
C GLU A 157 4.72 21.36 1.41
N ASN A 158 4.42 20.07 1.25
CA ASN A 158 4.78 19.30 0.05
C ASN A 158 4.26 19.99 -1.22
N VAL A 159 2.99 20.38 -1.24
CA VAL A 159 2.37 21.06 -2.39
C VAL A 159 3.00 22.44 -2.63
N ARG A 160 3.22 23.25 -1.59
CA ARG A 160 3.89 24.56 -1.70
C ARG A 160 5.30 24.42 -2.27
N ASN A 161 6.09 23.48 -1.76
CA ASN A 161 7.47 23.24 -2.22
C ASN A 161 7.47 22.76 -3.69
N PHE A 162 6.55 21.87 -4.05
CA PHE A 162 6.45 21.34 -5.41
C PHE A 162 6.11 22.41 -6.43
N LEU A 163 5.24 23.38 -6.09
CA LEU A 163 4.73 24.42 -6.99
C LEU A 163 5.45 25.76 -6.86
N ALA A 164 6.46 25.90 -6.00
CA ALA A 164 7.09 27.17 -5.63
C ALA A 164 7.61 27.99 -6.82
N ASP A 165 8.12 27.33 -7.85
CA ASP A 165 8.71 27.98 -9.05
C ASP A 165 7.81 27.91 -10.28
N SER A 166 6.58 27.40 -10.16
CA SER A 166 5.62 27.33 -11.27
C SER A 166 5.15 28.70 -11.72
N ALA A 167 5.41 29.05 -12.98
CA ALA A 167 4.90 30.28 -13.57
C ALA A 167 3.38 30.17 -13.91
N VAL A 168 2.87 28.94 -14.10
CA VAL A 168 1.42 28.69 -14.27
C VAL A 168 0.67 29.11 -13.02
N ILE A 169 1.11 28.65 -11.86
CA ILE A 169 0.51 28.97 -10.56
C ILE A 169 0.63 30.47 -10.24
N LYS A 170 1.76 31.09 -10.53
CA LYS A 170 1.94 32.54 -10.34
C LYS A 170 0.95 33.35 -11.19
N LYS A 171 0.71 32.94 -12.43
CA LYS A 171 -0.25 33.59 -13.32
C LYS A 171 -1.71 33.36 -12.87
N ALA A 172 -2.01 32.19 -12.30
CA ALA A 172 -3.34 31.86 -11.80
C ALA A 172 -3.69 32.57 -10.50
N ALA A 173 -2.73 33.18 -9.81
CA ALA A 173 -2.95 33.87 -8.53
C ALA A 173 -4.03 34.95 -8.67
N GLY A 174 -5.05 34.89 -7.82
CA GLY A 174 -6.17 35.85 -7.81
C GLY A 174 -7.21 35.64 -8.95
N SER A 175 -7.06 34.65 -9.81
CA SER A 175 -8.00 34.39 -10.89
C SER A 175 -9.40 33.98 -10.40
N ARG A 176 -9.48 33.42 -9.20
CA ARG A 176 -10.73 33.00 -8.53
C ARG A 176 -10.58 32.99 -7.01
N VAL A 177 -11.71 33.04 -6.32
CA VAL A 177 -11.74 33.08 -4.84
C VAL A 177 -11.27 31.74 -4.26
N GLN A 178 -11.70 30.61 -4.85
CA GLN A 178 -11.37 29.28 -4.37
C GLN A 178 -11.50 28.23 -5.49
N ASP A 179 -10.73 27.14 -5.35
CA ASP A 179 -10.83 25.95 -6.16
C ASP A 179 -11.94 25.00 -5.67
N ALA A 180 -12.24 23.99 -6.48
CA ALA A 180 -13.08 22.88 -6.08
C ALA A 180 -12.47 22.12 -4.89
N LEU A 181 -13.30 21.45 -4.09
CA LEU A 181 -12.87 20.69 -2.90
C LEU A 181 -11.80 19.64 -3.24
N SER A 182 -11.87 19.01 -4.40
CA SER A 182 -10.88 18.01 -4.83
C SER A 182 -9.45 18.56 -5.01
N LEU A 183 -9.30 19.87 -5.13
CA LEU A 183 -8.01 20.58 -5.13
C LEU A 183 -7.72 21.21 -3.76
N ARG A 184 -8.61 22.08 -3.26
CA ARG A 184 -8.32 22.86 -2.06
C ARG A 184 -8.34 22.07 -0.75
N CYS A 185 -8.96 20.88 -0.74
CA CYS A 185 -8.96 20.00 0.45
C CYS A 185 -7.84 18.93 0.42
N ILE A 186 -6.87 19.02 -0.50
CA ILE A 186 -5.70 18.14 -0.50
C ILE A 186 -5.03 18.10 0.88
N PRO A 187 -4.71 19.22 1.55
CA PRO A 187 -4.07 19.16 2.86
C PRO A 187 -4.88 18.39 3.90
N GLN A 188 -6.18 18.66 3.97
CA GLN A 188 -7.05 18.09 5.00
C GLN A 188 -7.27 16.60 4.79
N LEU A 189 -7.57 16.16 3.57
CA LEU A 189 -7.90 14.77 3.28
C LEU A 189 -6.65 13.90 3.23
N HIS A 190 -5.61 14.32 2.50
CA HIS A 190 -4.37 13.56 2.43
C HIS A 190 -3.69 13.51 3.80
N GLY A 191 -3.72 14.61 4.56
CA GLY A 191 -3.20 14.67 5.92
C GLY A 191 -3.93 13.69 6.85
N ALA A 192 -5.27 13.63 6.80
CA ALA A 192 -6.04 12.70 7.61
C ALA A 192 -5.74 11.23 7.23
N ALA A 193 -5.63 10.94 5.93
CA ALA A 193 -5.26 9.61 5.46
C ALA A 193 -3.85 9.20 5.94
N LYS A 194 -2.87 10.09 5.79
CA LYS A 194 -1.49 9.84 6.28
C LYS A 194 -1.43 9.62 7.78
N LYS A 195 -2.18 10.41 8.58
CA LYS A 195 -2.29 10.21 10.03
C LYS A 195 -2.75 8.80 10.35
N THR A 196 -3.81 8.33 9.69
CA THR A 196 -4.34 6.96 9.88
C THR A 196 -3.29 5.90 9.51
N LEU A 197 -2.59 6.08 8.39
CA LEU A 197 -1.53 5.16 7.97
C LEU A 197 -0.32 5.18 8.93
N ASN A 198 0.04 6.34 9.47
CA ASN A 198 1.11 6.46 10.46
C ASN A 198 0.74 5.80 11.80
N ASP A 199 -0.52 5.89 12.24
CA ASP A 199 -1.00 5.18 13.42
C ASP A 199 -0.96 3.65 13.20
N ALA A 200 -1.33 3.18 12.00
CA ALA A 200 -1.20 1.78 11.61
C ALA A 200 0.26 1.33 11.62
N LEU A 201 1.20 2.18 11.18
CA LEU A 201 2.64 1.87 11.18
C LEU A 201 3.14 1.53 12.59
N VAL A 202 2.76 2.32 13.60
CA VAL A 202 3.13 2.06 14.99
C VAL A 202 2.63 0.69 15.45
N SER A 203 1.39 0.33 15.11
CA SER A 203 0.82 -0.98 15.46
C SER A 203 1.56 -2.13 14.78
N ILE A 204 1.83 -2.01 13.49
CA ILE A 204 2.48 -3.07 12.70
C ILE A 204 3.96 -3.23 13.09
N GLU A 205 4.70 -2.14 13.35
CA GLU A 205 6.07 -2.21 13.84
C GLU A 205 6.15 -2.89 15.23
N THR A 206 5.20 -2.61 16.11
CA THR A 206 5.09 -3.28 17.39
C THR A 206 4.84 -4.77 17.21
N GLU A 207 3.89 -5.14 16.36
CA GLU A 207 3.53 -6.53 16.10
C GLU A 207 4.70 -7.34 15.49
N ILE A 208 5.43 -6.76 14.53
CA ILE A 208 6.63 -7.36 13.93
C ILE A 208 7.66 -7.73 14.99
N ASN A 209 7.79 -6.93 16.06
CA ASN A 209 8.77 -7.10 17.11
C ASN A 209 8.23 -7.83 18.35
N SER A 210 7.03 -8.41 18.27
CA SER A 210 6.37 -9.09 19.39
C SER A 210 6.53 -10.60 19.35
N CYS A 211 6.33 -11.25 20.51
CA CYS A 211 6.08 -12.68 20.61
C CYS A 211 4.56 -12.91 20.59
N CYS A 212 4.05 -13.39 19.47
CA CYS A 212 2.63 -13.63 19.22
C CYS A 212 2.22 -15.09 19.41
N ASP A 213 2.96 -15.86 20.22
CA ASP A 213 2.72 -17.29 20.45
C ASP A 213 1.85 -17.54 21.70
N ASN A 214 1.31 -18.75 21.79
CA ASN A 214 0.57 -19.26 22.95
C ASN A 214 0.75 -20.80 23.06
N PRO A 215 1.05 -21.34 24.27
CA PRO A 215 1.42 -20.64 25.49
C PRO A 215 2.82 -20.02 25.42
N ILE A 216 3.03 -18.98 26.22
CA ILE A 216 4.36 -18.40 26.46
C ILE A 216 5.14 -19.29 27.42
N ILE A 217 6.40 -19.56 27.11
CA ILE A 217 7.34 -20.26 27.96
C ILE A 217 8.28 -19.22 28.57
N TRP A 218 7.99 -18.81 29.80
CA TRP A 218 8.80 -17.83 30.53
C TRP A 218 9.96 -18.48 31.26
N PRO A 219 11.22 -18.17 30.91
CA PRO A 219 12.36 -18.84 31.55
C PRO A 219 12.49 -18.45 33.02
N GLY A 220 12.54 -19.45 33.91
CA GLY A 220 12.82 -19.31 35.32
C GLY A 220 14.24 -19.72 35.67
N LYS A 221 14.62 -19.58 36.97
CA LYS A 221 15.96 -19.98 37.45
C LYS A 221 16.19 -21.49 37.49
N LYS A 222 15.14 -22.29 37.71
CA LYS A 222 15.17 -23.75 37.75
C LYS A 222 14.25 -24.40 36.75
N ASP A 223 13.03 -23.86 36.64
CA ASP A 223 11.96 -24.33 35.76
C ASP A 223 11.41 -23.17 34.98
N ALA A 224 10.69 -23.45 33.88
CA ALA A 224 10.00 -22.44 33.08
C ALA A 224 8.53 -22.35 33.53
N ASP A 225 8.01 -21.14 33.60
CA ASP A 225 6.57 -20.93 33.73
C ASP A 225 5.88 -21.07 32.36
N VAL A 226 4.78 -21.82 32.33
CA VAL A 226 3.95 -21.98 31.14
C VAL A 226 2.71 -21.12 31.32
N ILE A 227 2.62 -20.04 30.51
CA ILE A 227 1.56 -19.02 30.66
C ILE A 227 0.68 -19.07 29.42
N SER A 228 -0.58 -19.53 29.60
CA SER A 228 -1.58 -19.47 28.53
C SER A 228 -2.22 -18.08 28.47
N ALA A 229 -2.21 -17.48 27.28
CA ALA A 229 -2.75 -16.15 27.00
C ALA A 229 -3.29 -16.11 25.55
N CYS A 230 -3.71 -14.95 25.08
CA CYS A 230 -4.21 -14.78 23.72
C CYS A 230 -3.30 -13.87 22.88
N ASN A 231 -1.99 -14.08 22.93
CA ASN A 231 -1.04 -13.32 22.11
C ASN A 231 -1.17 -13.57 20.57
N PRO A 232 -1.71 -14.72 20.08
CA PRO A 232 -2.01 -14.90 18.67
C PRO A 232 -3.17 -14.03 18.13
N ASP A 233 -3.80 -13.20 18.96
CA ASP A 233 -4.91 -12.33 18.54
C ASP A 233 -4.43 -11.24 17.56
N SER A 234 -5.06 -11.20 16.39
CA SER A 234 -4.71 -10.25 15.31
C SER A 234 -5.53 -8.96 15.31
N SER A 235 -6.16 -8.57 16.41
CA SER A 235 -7.02 -7.37 16.48
C SER A 235 -6.28 -6.09 16.15
N TYR A 236 -5.05 -5.91 16.65
CA TYR A 236 -4.24 -4.74 16.32
C TYR A 236 -3.96 -4.65 14.83
N VAL A 237 -3.61 -5.77 14.21
CA VAL A 237 -3.33 -5.86 12.78
C VAL A 237 -4.61 -5.66 11.96
N GLY A 238 -5.70 -6.30 12.37
CA GLY A 238 -7.00 -6.21 11.68
C GLY A 238 -7.54 -4.78 11.65
N LEU A 239 -7.62 -4.12 12.80
CA LEU A 239 -8.07 -2.74 12.92
C LEU A 239 -7.16 -1.76 12.17
N ALA A 240 -5.84 -1.93 12.27
CA ALA A 240 -4.88 -1.12 11.54
C ALA A 240 -5.08 -1.22 10.03
N MET A 241 -5.31 -2.42 9.49
CA MET A 241 -5.49 -2.62 8.06
C MET A 241 -6.87 -2.21 7.55
N ASP A 242 -7.93 -2.45 8.30
CA ASP A 242 -9.27 -1.96 7.95
C ASP A 242 -9.32 -0.43 7.87
N SER A 243 -8.76 0.26 8.86
CA SER A 243 -8.66 1.72 8.84
C SER A 243 -7.74 2.23 7.72
N SER A 244 -6.67 1.51 7.39
CA SER A 244 -5.77 1.84 6.28
C SER A 244 -6.47 1.73 4.92
N VAL A 245 -7.31 0.73 4.70
CA VAL A 245 -8.12 0.60 3.46
C VAL A 245 -9.11 1.77 3.33
N ILE A 246 -9.74 2.18 4.44
CA ILE A 246 -10.61 3.36 4.45
C ILE A 246 -9.83 4.62 4.07
N ALA A 247 -8.66 4.83 4.68
CA ALA A 247 -7.77 5.97 4.38
C ALA A 247 -7.32 5.97 2.90
N ALA A 248 -6.92 4.81 2.37
CA ALA A 248 -6.55 4.65 0.96
C ALA A 248 -7.73 4.95 0.02
N THR A 249 -8.94 4.51 0.36
CA THR A 249 -10.16 4.81 -0.41
C THR A 249 -10.50 6.29 -0.40
N MET A 250 -10.20 7.01 0.69
CA MET A 250 -10.33 8.46 0.75
C MET A 250 -9.36 9.17 -0.22
N LEU A 251 -8.11 8.71 -0.33
CA LEU A 251 -7.15 9.20 -1.34
C LEU A 251 -7.64 8.90 -2.75
N ALA A 252 -8.08 7.67 -3.00
CA ALA A 252 -8.58 7.22 -4.29
C ALA A 252 -9.77 8.05 -4.79
N LYS A 253 -10.77 8.32 -3.93
CA LYS A 253 -11.93 9.15 -4.31
C LYS A 253 -11.54 10.59 -4.64
N MET A 254 -10.53 11.14 -3.95
CA MET A 254 -10.04 12.49 -4.24
C MET A 254 -9.32 12.53 -5.61
N SER A 255 -8.49 11.53 -5.87
CA SER A 255 -7.81 11.35 -7.16
C SER A 255 -8.81 11.25 -8.32
N GLU A 256 -9.83 10.42 -8.17
CA GLU A 256 -10.89 10.27 -9.19
C GLU A 256 -11.64 11.59 -9.45
N ARG A 257 -11.94 12.36 -8.42
CA ARG A 257 -12.60 13.68 -8.60
C ARG A 257 -11.69 14.70 -9.27
N ARG A 258 -10.38 14.67 -9.06
CA ARG A 258 -9.44 15.53 -9.79
C ARG A 258 -9.34 15.10 -11.26
N ASN A 259 -9.26 13.80 -11.51
CA ASN A 259 -9.25 13.27 -12.87
C ASN A 259 -10.52 13.64 -13.64
N ASN A 260 -11.70 13.44 -13.04
CA ASN A 260 -12.96 13.89 -13.64
C ASN A 260 -12.90 15.38 -14.02
N ARG A 261 -12.36 16.21 -13.13
CA ARG A 261 -12.25 17.65 -13.39
C ARG A 261 -11.28 17.97 -14.54
N LEU A 262 -10.20 17.21 -14.69
CA LEU A 262 -9.24 17.39 -15.78
C LEU A 262 -9.84 17.09 -17.15
N ILE A 263 -10.58 15.99 -17.28
CA ILE A 263 -11.10 15.50 -18.55
C ILE A 263 -12.45 16.11 -18.97
N ASP A 264 -13.14 16.75 -18.03
CA ASP A 264 -14.39 17.48 -18.30
C ASP A 264 -14.07 18.90 -18.77
N GLY A 265 -14.28 19.16 -20.05
CA GLY A 265 -13.96 20.44 -20.67
C GLY A 265 -14.71 21.63 -20.07
N SER A 266 -15.92 21.40 -19.51
CA SER A 266 -16.71 22.46 -18.85
C SER A 266 -16.12 22.86 -17.49
N LEU A 267 -15.35 21.97 -16.86
CA LEU A 267 -14.74 22.18 -15.54
C LEU A 267 -13.27 22.61 -15.62
N SER A 268 -12.52 22.10 -16.59
CA SER A 268 -11.10 22.37 -16.77
C SER A 268 -10.80 23.56 -17.69
N GLY A 269 -11.71 23.84 -18.64
CA GLY A 269 -11.44 24.74 -19.76
C GLY A 269 -10.55 24.12 -20.85
N HIS A 270 -10.12 22.87 -20.69
CA HIS A 270 -9.39 22.10 -21.67
C HIS A 270 -10.35 21.43 -22.67
N PRO A 271 -9.86 20.91 -23.81
CA PRO A 271 -10.68 20.05 -24.65
C PRO A 271 -11.22 18.85 -23.89
N TRP A 272 -12.47 18.46 -24.17
CA TRP A 272 -13.08 17.27 -23.59
C TRP A 272 -12.18 16.04 -23.77
N PHE A 273 -12.05 15.25 -22.70
CA PHE A 273 -11.22 14.04 -22.65
C PHE A 273 -9.74 14.26 -23.00
N LEU A 274 -9.27 15.52 -22.92
CA LEU A 274 -7.87 15.93 -23.16
C LEU A 274 -7.35 15.50 -24.53
N ILE A 275 -8.21 15.56 -25.56
CA ILE A 275 -7.85 15.19 -26.94
C ILE A 275 -8.35 16.24 -27.94
N LYS A 276 -7.65 16.35 -29.06
CA LYS A 276 -8.13 17.13 -30.22
C LYS A 276 -9.31 16.40 -30.85
N ASN A 277 -10.30 17.17 -31.33
CA ASN A 277 -11.50 16.65 -32.00
C ASN A 277 -12.26 15.60 -31.16
N PRO A 278 -12.71 15.96 -29.92
CA PRO A 278 -13.53 15.06 -29.10
C PRO A 278 -14.83 14.71 -29.86
N GLY A 279 -15.26 13.45 -29.71
CA GLY A 279 -16.38 12.90 -30.50
C GLY A 279 -15.93 12.08 -31.70
N LEU A 280 -14.89 12.51 -32.43
CA LEU A 280 -14.16 11.65 -33.35
C LEU A 280 -13.19 10.75 -32.57
N ASN A 281 -12.53 11.32 -31.58
CA ASN A 281 -11.63 10.63 -30.66
C ASN A 281 -12.27 10.55 -29.26
N SER A 282 -12.02 9.47 -28.54
CA SER A 282 -12.45 9.24 -27.15
C SER A 282 -11.46 9.77 -26.11
N GLY A 283 -10.18 9.85 -26.47
CA GLY A 283 -9.11 10.35 -25.60
C GLY A 283 -9.04 9.60 -24.27
N LEU A 284 -9.04 10.33 -23.16
CA LEU A 284 -8.97 9.77 -21.80
C LEU A 284 -10.35 9.48 -21.18
N MET A 285 -11.41 9.38 -21.97
CA MET A 285 -12.76 9.05 -21.50
C MET A 285 -12.78 7.66 -20.84
N ILE A 286 -12.26 6.63 -21.51
CA ILE A 286 -12.32 5.23 -21.02
C ILE A 286 -11.44 4.97 -19.81
N PRO A 287 -10.21 5.52 -19.66
CA PRO A 287 -9.47 5.43 -18.42
C PRO A 287 -10.25 5.92 -17.18
N GLN A 288 -11.13 6.92 -17.32
CA GLN A 288 -11.99 7.33 -16.20
C GLN A 288 -12.98 6.23 -15.80
N TYR A 289 -13.56 5.47 -16.74
CA TYR A 289 -14.42 4.32 -16.38
C TYR A 289 -13.65 3.30 -15.58
N THR A 290 -12.42 2.99 -16.00
CA THR A 290 -11.52 2.10 -15.25
C THR A 290 -11.28 2.61 -13.83
N GLN A 291 -10.95 3.90 -13.70
CA GLN A 291 -10.71 4.52 -12.39
C GLN A 291 -11.96 4.49 -11.49
N ALA A 292 -13.14 4.75 -12.06
CA ALA A 292 -14.41 4.70 -11.34
C ALA A 292 -14.75 3.26 -10.88
N GLY A 293 -14.49 2.26 -11.73
CA GLY A 293 -14.66 0.85 -11.42
C GLY A 293 -13.75 0.42 -10.27
N LEU A 294 -12.46 0.72 -10.35
CA LEU A 294 -11.48 0.45 -9.29
C LEU A 294 -11.85 1.14 -7.97
N LEU A 295 -12.34 2.38 -8.02
CA LEU A 295 -12.80 3.09 -6.83
C LEU A 295 -14.03 2.42 -6.21
N ASN A 296 -14.96 1.91 -7.03
CA ASN A 296 -16.11 1.16 -6.52
C ASN A 296 -15.67 -0.12 -5.79
N GLU A 297 -14.72 -0.86 -6.36
CA GLU A 297 -14.14 -2.03 -5.70
C GLU A 297 -13.45 -1.67 -4.38
N MET A 298 -12.70 -0.56 -4.32
CA MET A 298 -12.10 -0.08 -3.07
C MET A 298 -13.15 0.27 -2.00
N ARG A 299 -14.32 0.78 -2.38
CA ARG A 299 -15.44 1.02 -1.45
C ARG A 299 -15.95 -0.28 -0.84
N ILE A 300 -16.07 -1.34 -1.64
CA ILE A 300 -16.44 -2.68 -1.16
C ILE A 300 -15.37 -3.21 -0.20
N LEU A 301 -14.10 -3.11 -0.56
CA LEU A 301 -12.96 -3.50 0.28
C LEU A 301 -12.86 -2.69 1.58
N SER A 302 -13.46 -1.49 1.65
CA SER A 302 -13.50 -0.64 2.85
C SER A 302 -14.48 -1.13 3.93
N THR A 303 -15.32 -2.14 3.64
CA THR A 303 -16.11 -2.79 4.68
C THR A 303 -15.16 -3.49 5.66
N PRO A 304 -15.18 -3.17 6.98
CA PRO A 304 -14.26 -3.77 7.92
C PRO A 304 -14.46 -5.29 8.03
N ALA A 305 -13.38 -6.05 7.99
CA ALA A 305 -13.42 -7.48 8.25
C ALA A 305 -13.36 -7.77 9.75
N SER A 306 -12.69 -6.91 10.52
CA SER A 306 -12.49 -7.06 11.97
C SER A 306 -13.76 -6.93 12.82
N ILE A 307 -14.90 -6.53 12.24
CA ILE A 307 -16.19 -6.45 12.96
C ILE A 307 -16.96 -7.77 12.95
N ASP A 308 -16.50 -8.78 12.19
CA ASP A 308 -17.14 -10.09 12.12
C ASP A 308 -16.60 -11.04 13.19
N ASN A 309 -17.41 -12.04 13.56
CA ASN A 309 -17.04 -13.06 14.51
C ASN A 309 -17.71 -14.41 14.20
N THR A 310 -16.97 -15.49 14.37
CA THR A 310 -17.47 -16.86 14.29
C THR A 310 -16.71 -17.74 15.28
N PRO A 311 -17.39 -18.42 16.23
CA PRO A 311 -16.72 -19.33 17.15
C PRO A 311 -16.02 -20.48 16.42
N THR A 312 -14.82 -20.81 16.85
CA THR A 312 -13.99 -21.92 16.36
C THR A 312 -13.53 -22.82 17.49
N CYS A 313 -12.79 -23.89 17.21
CA CYS A 313 -12.17 -24.77 18.19
C CYS A 313 -13.15 -25.28 19.27
N GLY A 314 -14.37 -25.70 18.87
CA GLY A 314 -15.39 -26.20 19.81
C GLY A 314 -15.84 -25.16 20.84
N ASN A 315 -15.92 -23.87 20.45
CA ASN A 315 -16.20 -22.70 21.29
C ASN A 315 -15.11 -22.36 22.31
N GLN A 316 -13.93 -22.96 22.24
CA GLN A 316 -12.78 -22.50 23.05
C GLN A 316 -12.26 -21.16 22.52
N GLU A 317 -12.40 -20.95 21.20
CA GLU A 317 -12.14 -19.69 20.50
C GLU A 317 -13.50 -19.09 20.11
N ASP A 318 -14.22 -18.53 21.07
CA ASP A 318 -15.56 -17.94 20.91
C ASP A 318 -15.53 -16.54 20.31
N TYR A 319 -14.32 -15.97 20.21
CA TYR A 319 -13.96 -14.73 19.54
C TYR A 319 -12.76 -14.95 18.63
N VAL A 320 -12.81 -14.40 17.42
CA VAL A 320 -11.70 -14.37 16.45
C VAL A 320 -11.61 -13.00 15.76
N ALA A 321 -10.40 -12.48 15.57
CA ALA A 321 -10.18 -11.10 15.14
C ALA A 321 -10.29 -10.85 13.62
N MET A 322 -10.41 -11.88 12.80
CA MET A 322 -10.49 -11.82 11.31
C MET A 322 -9.36 -11.02 10.63
N GLY A 323 -8.20 -10.89 11.29
CA GLY A 323 -7.08 -10.07 10.83
C GLY A 323 -6.51 -10.50 9.48
N TYR A 324 -6.61 -11.80 9.13
CA TYR A 324 -6.16 -12.29 7.83
C TYR A 324 -6.95 -11.67 6.66
N ASN A 325 -8.28 -11.60 6.78
CA ASN A 325 -9.13 -11.00 5.76
C ASN A 325 -8.93 -9.48 5.66
N ALA A 326 -8.72 -8.80 6.80
CA ALA A 326 -8.40 -7.38 6.83
C ALA A 326 -7.10 -7.06 6.07
N THR A 327 -6.06 -7.87 6.28
CA THR A 327 -4.76 -7.68 5.61
C THR A 327 -4.78 -8.10 4.15
N LYS A 328 -5.49 -9.18 3.81
CA LYS A 328 -5.62 -9.64 2.43
C LYS A 328 -6.29 -8.59 1.54
N LYS A 329 -7.41 -8.02 2.00
CA LYS A 329 -8.07 -6.93 1.25
C LYS A 329 -7.23 -5.65 1.20
N ALA A 330 -6.38 -5.39 2.20
CA ALA A 330 -5.47 -4.25 2.18
C ALA A 330 -4.42 -4.35 1.07
N LEU A 331 -3.85 -5.54 0.82
CA LEU A 331 -2.95 -5.77 -0.32
C LEU A 331 -3.63 -5.44 -1.65
N ILE A 332 -4.87 -5.92 -1.83
CA ILE A 332 -5.65 -5.67 -3.05
C ILE A 332 -5.95 -4.17 -3.20
N ALA A 333 -6.31 -3.51 -2.10
CA ALA A 333 -6.63 -2.07 -2.11
C ALA A 333 -5.38 -1.21 -2.42
N ALA A 334 -4.19 -1.62 -1.97
CA ALA A 334 -2.95 -0.91 -2.26
C ALA A 334 -2.65 -0.90 -3.77
N GLU A 335 -2.76 -2.04 -4.44
CA GLU A 335 -2.59 -2.14 -5.89
C GLU A 335 -3.63 -1.29 -6.64
N LYS A 336 -4.90 -1.33 -6.23
CA LYS A 336 -5.96 -0.51 -6.86
C LYS A 336 -5.72 0.99 -6.68
N LEU A 337 -5.24 1.43 -5.53
CA LEU A 337 -4.87 2.83 -5.31
C LEU A 337 -3.77 3.28 -6.27
N GLU A 338 -2.75 2.45 -6.49
CA GLU A 338 -1.66 2.75 -7.42
C GLU A 338 -2.19 2.92 -8.86
N TYR A 339 -3.10 2.06 -9.33
CA TYR A 339 -3.74 2.21 -10.64
C TYR A 339 -4.60 3.48 -10.73
N ILE A 340 -5.36 3.81 -9.69
CA ILE A 340 -6.19 5.03 -9.64
C ILE A 340 -5.31 6.28 -9.75
N LEU A 341 -4.18 6.32 -9.05
CA LEU A 341 -3.20 7.39 -9.12
C LEU A 341 -2.50 7.44 -10.49
N ALA A 342 -2.18 6.29 -11.08
CA ALA A 342 -1.59 6.22 -12.42
C ALA A 342 -2.51 6.81 -13.51
N ILE A 343 -3.81 6.57 -13.42
CA ILE A 343 -4.80 7.14 -14.34
C ILE A 343 -4.91 8.66 -14.19
N GLU A 344 -4.90 9.18 -12.96
CA GLU A 344 -4.85 10.63 -12.72
C GLU A 344 -3.55 11.23 -13.30
N LEU A 345 -2.41 10.60 -13.08
CA LEU A 345 -1.12 11.06 -13.60
C LEU A 345 -1.08 11.06 -15.13
N LEU A 346 -1.67 10.03 -15.76
CA LEU A 346 -1.82 9.98 -17.22
C LEU A 346 -2.66 11.15 -17.74
N SER A 347 -3.73 11.50 -17.03
CA SER A 347 -4.58 12.64 -17.39
C SER A 347 -3.88 13.99 -17.18
N VAL A 348 -3.09 14.13 -16.12
CA VAL A 348 -2.23 15.30 -15.92
C VAL A 348 -1.22 15.44 -17.06
N TYR A 349 -0.63 14.31 -17.50
CA TYR A 349 0.27 14.31 -18.64
C TYR A 349 -0.47 14.68 -19.94
N GLY A 350 -1.65 14.10 -20.19
CA GLY A 350 -2.50 14.40 -21.35
C GLY A 350 -2.98 15.86 -21.42
N ALA A 351 -3.10 16.52 -20.26
CA ALA A 351 -3.48 17.93 -20.19
C ALA A 351 -2.37 18.91 -20.64
N GLN A 352 -1.11 18.48 -20.66
CA GLN A 352 0.03 19.38 -20.86
C GLN A 352 -0.01 20.24 -22.12
N PRO A 353 -0.44 19.74 -23.30
CA PRO A 353 -0.55 20.57 -24.49
C PRO A 353 -1.53 21.74 -24.37
N PHE A 354 -2.48 21.65 -23.43
CA PHE A 354 -3.58 22.59 -23.26
C PHE A 354 -3.40 23.58 -22.11
N VAL A 355 -2.51 23.25 -21.14
CA VAL A 355 -2.24 24.11 -19.98
C VAL A 355 -1.33 25.25 -20.40
N GLN A 356 -1.85 26.45 -20.56
CA GLN A 356 -1.14 27.71 -20.87
C GLN A 356 0.13 27.52 -21.75
N PRO A 357 -0.03 27.27 -23.07
CA PRO A 357 1.12 27.04 -23.94
C PRO A 357 2.16 28.16 -23.83
N GLY A 358 3.45 27.78 -23.75
CA GLY A 358 4.57 28.73 -23.63
C GLY A 358 4.87 29.21 -22.21
N ILE A 359 4.06 28.87 -21.20
CA ILE A 359 4.33 29.20 -19.79
C ILE A 359 5.09 28.07 -19.10
N LYS A 360 6.14 28.45 -18.36
CA LYS A 360 7.03 27.50 -17.68
C LYS A 360 6.35 26.81 -16.51
N ARG A 361 6.39 25.47 -16.51
CA ARG A 361 5.99 24.62 -15.37
C ARG A 361 6.99 24.72 -14.22
N GLY A 362 6.57 24.32 -13.02
CA GLY A 362 7.49 24.06 -11.93
C GLY A 362 8.55 23.00 -12.33
N LYS A 363 9.77 23.14 -11.82
CA LYS A 363 10.89 22.23 -12.18
C LYS A 363 10.56 20.78 -11.86
N ALA A 364 9.91 20.52 -10.73
CA ALA A 364 9.51 19.18 -10.32
C ALA A 364 8.48 18.60 -11.29
N SER A 365 7.44 19.36 -11.62
CA SER A 365 6.42 18.97 -12.59
C SER A 365 7.03 18.73 -13.98
N ALA A 366 7.84 19.68 -14.48
CA ALA A 366 8.51 19.55 -15.78
C ALA A 366 9.43 18.33 -15.84
N GLY A 367 10.14 18.02 -14.74
CA GLY A 367 11.01 16.85 -14.65
C GLY A 367 10.23 15.54 -14.76
N ILE A 368 9.12 15.40 -14.01
CA ILE A 368 8.26 14.21 -14.06
C ILE A 368 7.67 14.05 -15.47
N LEU A 369 7.12 15.12 -16.04
CA LEU A 369 6.53 15.11 -17.38
C LEU A 369 7.54 14.73 -18.47
N ALA A 370 8.79 15.17 -18.35
CA ALA A 370 9.87 14.80 -19.26
C ALA A 370 10.22 13.29 -19.15
N GLU A 371 10.23 12.72 -17.95
CA GLU A 371 10.44 11.28 -17.76
C GLU A 371 9.28 10.46 -18.35
N ILE A 372 8.04 10.89 -18.11
CA ILE A 372 6.85 10.26 -18.69
C ILE A 372 6.91 10.31 -20.21
N GLY A 373 7.27 11.46 -20.81
CA GLY A 373 7.36 11.64 -22.26
C GLY A 373 8.38 10.79 -22.99
N LYS A 374 9.30 10.14 -22.26
CA LYS A 374 10.22 9.15 -22.86
C LYS A 374 9.54 7.81 -23.18
N LYS A 375 8.36 7.53 -22.59
CA LYS A 375 7.65 6.24 -22.69
C LYS A 375 6.21 6.40 -23.17
N VAL A 376 5.56 7.49 -22.84
CA VAL A 376 4.18 7.78 -23.17
C VAL A 376 4.18 8.84 -24.28
N PRO A 377 3.74 8.52 -25.51
CA PRO A 377 3.65 9.52 -26.56
C PRO A 377 2.55 10.54 -26.26
N VAL A 378 2.69 11.76 -26.79
CA VAL A 378 1.61 12.73 -26.75
C VAL A 378 0.47 12.21 -27.63
N MET A 379 -0.73 12.18 -27.06
CA MET A 379 -1.91 11.61 -27.72
C MET A 379 -2.52 12.65 -28.70
N GLU A 380 -2.34 12.43 -30.00
CA GLU A 380 -2.97 13.21 -31.05
C GLU A 380 -4.29 12.59 -31.53
N ASN A 381 -4.37 11.27 -31.55
CA ASN A 381 -5.54 10.45 -31.83
C ASN A 381 -5.63 9.34 -30.80
N ASP A 382 -6.76 8.61 -30.76
CA ASP A 382 -6.93 7.46 -29.87
C ASP A 382 -5.81 6.45 -30.04
N MET A 383 -5.34 5.92 -28.93
CA MET A 383 -4.27 4.92 -28.87
C MET A 383 -4.53 3.88 -27.77
N PHE A 384 -3.79 2.79 -27.80
CA PHE A 384 -3.87 1.74 -26.78
C PHE A 384 -3.21 2.22 -25.47
N LEU A 385 -4.03 2.55 -24.48
CA LEU A 385 -3.59 3.22 -23.24
C LEU A 385 -3.15 2.27 -22.12
N TYR A 386 -3.62 1.02 -22.12
CA TYR A 386 -3.37 0.08 -21.03
C TYR A 386 -1.87 -0.09 -20.69
N PRO A 387 -0.94 -0.29 -21.65
CA PRO A 387 0.49 -0.43 -21.32
C PRO A 387 1.09 0.82 -20.66
N HIS A 388 0.55 2.00 -20.96
CA HIS A 388 1.01 3.25 -20.37
C HIS A 388 0.52 3.41 -18.92
N ILE A 389 -0.72 2.97 -18.65
CA ILE A 389 -1.28 2.94 -17.28
C ILE A 389 -0.48 1.95 -16.42
N GLU A 390 -0.21 0.75 -16.93
CA GLU A 390 0.62 -0.24 -16.22
C GLU A 390 2.01 0.30 -15.90
N TRP A 391 2.68 0.87 -16.90
CA TRP A 391 4.01 1.44 -16.70
C TRP A 391 4.00 2.56 -15.65
N LEU A 392 3.00 3.46 -15.66
CA LEU A 392 2.86 4.51 -14.66
C LEU A 392 2.58 3.93 -13.27
N ARG A 393 1.76 2.88 -13.17
CA ARG A 393 1.54 2.17 -11.92
C ARG A 393 2.85 1.57 -11.38
N ASP A 394 3.65 0.95 -12.24
CA ASP A 394 4.96 0.42 -11.86
C ASP A 394 5.89 1.53 -11.36
N MET A 395 5.92 2.70 -12.01
CA MET A 395 6.71 3.85 -11.56
C MET A 395 6.24 4.36 -10.18
N ILE A 396 4.94 4.29 -9.89
CA ILE A 396 4.39 4.61 -8.56
C ILE A 396 4.83 3.53 -7.55
N HIS A 397 4.67 2.26 -7.90
CA HIS A 397 5.04 1.12 -7.06
C HIS A 397 6.53 1.12 -6.70
N GLU A 398 7.40 1.45 -7.63
CA GLU A 398 8.85 1.56 -7.43
C GLU A 398 9.26 2.86 -6.69
N GLY A 399 8.34 3.81 -6.46
CA GLY A 399 8.65 5.10 -5.83
C GLY A 399 9.31 6.12 -6.75
N ARG A 400 9.39 5.87 -8.06
CA ARG A 400 10.07 6.74 -9.04
C ARG A 400 9.45 8.13 -9.13
N ILE A 401 8.13 8.23 -8.99
CA ILE A 401 7.44 9.53 -9.01
C ILE A 401 7.91 10.43 -7.86
N ILE A 402 8.11 9.84 -6.68
CA ILE A 402 8.68 10.53 -5.51
C ILE A 402 10.12 10.97 -5.81
N ASP A 403 10.97 10.06 -6.30
CA ASP A 403 12.36 10.35 -6.62
C ASP A 403 12.49 11.52 -7.62
N TRP A 404 11.69 11.52 -8.68
CA TRP A 404 11.68 12.59 -9.68
C TRP A 404 11.19 13.91 -9.10
N ALA A 405 10.15 13.88 -8.25
CA ALA A 405 9.65 15.07 -7.55
C ALA A 405 10.72 15.67 -6.64
N GLU A 406 11.34 14.87 -5.78
CA GLU A 406 12.38 15.29 -4.84
C GLU A 406 13.61 15.86 -5.56
N LYS A 407 14.03 15.21 -6.66
CA LYS A 407 15.10 15.72 -7.52
C LYS A 407 14.74 17.09 -8.11
N GLY A 408 13.53 17.27 -8.60
CA GLY A 408 13.06 18.53 -9.19
C GLY A 408 12.93 19.66 -8.17
N MET A 409 12.46 19.35 -6.96
CA MET A 409 12.36 20.29 -5.85
C MET A 409 13.71 20.62 -5.18
N GLY A 410 14.69 19.70 -5.26
CA GLY A 410 15.91 19.77 -4.44
C GLY A 410 15.68 19.54 -2.95
N LYS A 411 14.54 18.96 -2.57
CA LYS A 411 14.10 18.68 -1.19
C LYS A 411 13.38 17.35 -1.10
N LYS A 412 13.42 16.73 0.08
CA LYS A 412 12.62 15.54 0.39
C LYS A 412 11.15 15.91 0.64
N LEU A 413 10.25 14.98 0.30
CA LEU A 413 8.86 15.03 0.72
C LEU A 413 8.73 14.59 2.18
N ASN A 414 7.83 15.27 2.89
CA ASN A 414 7.46 14.88 4.26
C ASN A 414 6.66 13.58 4.30
#